data_6d39fa5d11b8be6fcafb52c6d88f77a7
#
_entry.id   6d39fa5d11b8be6fcafb52c6d88f77a7
#
_cell.length_a   1.000
_cell.length_b   1.000
_cell.length_c   1.000
_cell.angle_alpha   90.00
_cell.angle_beta   90.00
_cell.angle_gamma   90.00
#
_symmetry.space_group_name_H-M   'P 1'
#
loop_
_entity.id
_entity.type
_entity.pdbx_description
1 polymer ?
#
loop_
_entity_poly.entity_id
_entity_poly.type
_entity_poly.pdbx_seq_one_letter_code
_entity_poly.pdbx_strand_id
1 'polypeptide(L)'
;YAKSGHTVGLDATKRCAVIANFLKELDPILCTSDFRAGAFAKDNLGVKKYVNIDVVRNLHNMMHRGDILIYETPEVNENMKEEMKEFCTLLYGIGEELNEIIVDESIYIKNENPTIEKTIFFGDDDYHNLLLGIIEDSKKYDINLLMGHYFFLGNEKIFVNHFLNIIDEEEYVQTIQNSKYLLTASLQTALESLSCGNKPVL
;
A
#
# COMPACT_ATOMS: atom_id res chain seq x y z
N TYR A 1 8.41 -9.82 3.92
CA TYR A 1 8.38 -8.73 4.89
C TYR A 1 8.14 -7.40 4.18
N ALA A 2 7.20 -6.61 4.66
CA ALA A 2 6.88 -5.30 4.15
C ALA A 2 7.05 -4.24 5.25
N LYS A 3 7.90 -3.24 5.02
CA LYS A 3 7.96 -2.06 5.88
C LYS A 3 6.71 -1.22 5.64
N SER A 4 6.05 -0.82 6.71
CA SER A 4 4.82 -0.05 6.70
C SER A 4 4.78 0.91 7.88
N GLY A 5 3.90 1.89 7.86
CA GLY A 5 3.71 2.83 8.96
C GLY A 5 3.59 4.28 8.50
N HIS A 6 3.50 5.17 9.48
CA HIS A 6 3.20 6.60 9.29
C HIS A 6 4.15 7.36 8.35
N THR A 7 5.37 6.90 8.14
CA THR A 7 6.36 7.61 7.33
C THR A 7 6.68 6.93 6.01
N VAL A 8 6.10 5.75 5.76
CA VAL A 8 6.39 4.93 4.57
C VAL A 8 5.13 4.41 3.87
N GLY A 9 3.96 4.61 4.48
CA GLY A 9 2.67 4.17 3.91
C GLY A 9 2.51 2.65 3.84
N LEU A 10 1.71 2.18 2.89
CA LEU A 10 1.35 0.78 2.66
C LEU A 10 1.83 0.21 1.32
N ASP A 11 2.52 0.97 0.49
CA ASP A 11 2.89 0.52 -0.87
C ASP A 11 3.70 -0.78 -0.87
N ALA A 12 4.67 -0.92 0.05
CA ALA A 12 5.40 -2.18 0.24
C ALA A 12 4.49 -3.34 0.66
N THR A 13 3.51 -3.06 1.53
CA THR A 13 2.51 -4.06 1.94
C THR A 13 1.66 -4.52 0.76
N LYS A 14 1.20 -3.59 -0.09
CA LYS A 14 0.41 -3.88 -1.28
C LYS A 14 1.20 -4.80 -2.23
N ARG A 15 2.45 -4.47 -2.54
CA ARG A 15 3.31 -5.30 -3.40
C ARG A 15 3.61 -6.68 -2.82
N CYS A 16 3.96 -6.74 -1.55
CA CYS A 16 4.21 -8.02 -0.86
C CYS A 16 2.92 -8.88 -0.79
N ALA A 17 1.74 -8.28 -0.66
CA ALA A 17 0.47 -9.00 -0.66
C ALA A 17 0.20 -9.65 -2.03
N VAL A 18 0.47 -8.96 -3.15
CA VAL A 18 0.37 -9.54 -4.50
C VAL A 18 1.24 -10.79 -4.62
N ILE A 19 2.49 -10.71 -4.19
CA ILE A 19 3.42 -11.85 -4.23
C ILE A 19 2.95 -12.98 -3.33
N ALA A 20 2.47 -12.69 -2.12
CA ALA A 20 1.93 -13.68 -1.21
C ALA A 20 0.73 -14.42 -1.83
N ASN A 21 -0.18 -13.69 -2.50
CA ASN A 21 -1.32 -14.30 -3.20
C ASN A 21 -0.88 -15.15 -4.39
N PHE A 22 0.11 -14.69 -5.15
CA PHE A 22 0.66 -15.46 -6.27
C PHE A 22 1.31 -16.75 -5.80
N LEU A 23 2.01 -16.72 -4.67
CA LEU A 23 2.70 -17.86 -4.06
C LEU A 23 1.84 -18.62 -3.03
N LYS A 24 0.51 -18.49 -3.07
CA LYS A 24 -0.41 -19.05 -2.06
C LYS A 24 -0.25 -20.55 -1.80
N GLU A 25 0.23 -21.31 -2.78
CA GLU A 25 0.47 -22.75 -2.65
C GLU A 25 1.67 -23.07 -1.74
N LEU A 26 2.55 -22.10 -1.50
CA LEU A 26 3.67 -22.20 -0.55
C LEU A 26 3.28 -21.78 0.88
N ASP A 27 1.99 -21.46 1.10
CA ASP A 27 1.44 -21.04 2.40
C ASP A 27 2.21 -19.86 3.06
N PRO A 28 2.44 -18.75 2.33
CA PRO A 28 3.27 -17.65 2.79
C PRO A 28 2.66 -16.92 3.99
N ILE A 29 3.51 -16.30 4.80
CA ILE A 29 3.13 -15.42 5.90
C ILE A 29 3.60 -14.01 5.55
N LEU A 30 2.68 -13.06 5.47
CA LEU A 30 3.02 -11.64 5.31
C LEU A 30 3.44 -11.05 6.66
N CYS A 31 4.69 -10.64 6.75
CA CYS A 31 5.19 -9.93 7.93
C CYS A 31 5.15 -8.42 7.64
N THR A 32 4.46 -7.66 8.47
CA THR A 32 4.37 -6.19 8.36
C THR A 32 4.93 -5.52 9.61
N SER A 33 5.51 -4.35 9.48
CA SER A 33 6.03 -3.61 10.64
C SER A 33 4.94 -2.86 11.40
N ASP A 34 3.73 -2.80 10.87
CA ASP A 34 2.58 -2.16 11.49
C ASP A 34 1.36 -3.09 11.45
N PHE A 35 0.61 -3.12 12.54
CA PHE A 35 -0.59 -3.95 12.68
C PHE A 35 -1.68 -3.58 11.66
N ARG A 36 -1.90 -2.29 11.38
CA ARG A 36 -2.92 -1.82 10.43
C ARG A 36 -2.63 -2.32 9.03
N ALA A 37 -1.36 -2.32 8.64
CA ALA A 37 -0.93 -2.82 7.34
C ALA A 37 -1.27 -4.31 7.14
N GLY A 38 -1.04 -5.12 8.17
CA GLY A 38 -1.38 -6.54 8.15
C GLY A 38 -2.90 -6.78 8.09
N ALA A 39 -3.67 -6.04 8.88
CA ALA A 39 -5.13 -6.09 8.86
C ALA A 39 -5.67 -5.69 7.47
N PHE A 40 -5.22 -4.56 6.93
CA PHE A 40 -5.58 -4.12 5.58
C PHE A 40 -5.28 -5.18 4.51
N ALA A 41 -4.08 -5.78 4.54
CA ALA A 41 -3.71 -6.82 3.58
C ALA A 41 -4.62 -8.04 3.66
N LYS A 42 -5.03 -8.44 4.88
CA LYS A 42 -5.96 -9.54 5.08
C LYS A 42 -7.38 -9.19 4.60
N ASP A 43 -7.89 -8.06 5.02
CA ASP A 43 -9.31 -7.70 4.83
C ASP A 43 -9.61 -7.21 3.41
N ASN A 44 -8.63 -6.56 2.75
CA ASN A 44 -8.81 -5.93 1.44
C ASN A 44 -8.02 -6.58 0.30
N LEU A 45 -6.87 -7.22 0.59
CA LEU A 45 -5.97 -7.75 -0.43
C LEU A 45 -5.91 -9.29 -0.44
N GLY A 46 -6.77 -9.97 0.30
CA GLY A 46 -6.90 -11.45 0.25
C GLY A 46 -5.75 -12.24 0.87
N VAL A 47 -4.86 -11.61 1.64
CA VAL A 47 -3.78 -12.30 2.35
C VAL A 47 -4.33 -13.21 3.43
N LYS A 48 -3.95 -14.48 3.45
CA LYS A 48 -4.46 -15.46 4.41
C LYS A 48 -3.86 -15.32 5.81
N LYS A 49 -2.55 -15.10 5.88
CA LYS A 49 -1.78 -15.07 7.13
C LYS A 49 -0.90 -13.84 7.18
N TYR A 50 -0.95 -13.14 8.30
CA TYR A 50 -0.01 -12.06 8.57
C TYR A 50 0.45 -12.06 10.02
N VAL A 51 1.61 -11.45 10.26
CA VAL A 51 2.18 -11.26 11.59
C VAL A 51 2.81 -9.86 11.65
N ASN A 52 2.69 -9.21 12.80
CA ASN A 52 3.36 -7.95 13.03
C ASN A 52 4.78 -8.17 13.54
N ILE A 53 5.76 -7.63 12.81
CA ILE A 53 7.19 -7.67 13.17
C ILE A 53 7.79 -6.29 12.92
N ASP A 54 8.07 -5.56 13.98
CA ASP A 54 8.46 -4.13 13.94
C ASP A 54 9.67 -3.84 13.05
N VAL A 55 10.68 -4.70 13.10
CA VAL A 55 11.92 -4.54 12.35
C VAL A 55 12.34 -5.85 11.70
N VAL A 56 12.93 -5.74 10.51
CA VAL A 56 13.34 -6.91 9.71
C VAL A 56 14.26 -7.86 10.45
N ARG A 57 15.11 -7.37 11.35
CA ARG A 57 15.98 -8.20 12.18
C ARG A 57 15.24 -9.25 13.02
N ASN A 58 14.03 -8.97 13.42
CA ASN A 58 13.25 -9.87 14.27
C ASN A 58 12.63 -11.04 13.49
N LEU A 59 12.73 -11.06 12.16
CA LEU A 59 12.25 -12.16 11.32
C LEU A 59 12.87 -13.51 11.70
N HIS A 60 14.14 -13.53 12.13
CA HIS A 60 14.80 -14.76 12.54
C HIS A 60 14.08 -15.54 13.65
N ASN A 61 13.23 -14.86 14.45
CA ASN A 61 12.44 -15.52 15.49
C ASN A 61 11.29 -16.38 14.92
N MET A 62 10.93 -16.17 13.66
CA MET A 62 9.84 -16.88 12.99
C MET A 62 10.32 -17.78 11.85
N MET A 63 11.46 -17.45 11.27
CA MET A 63 12.01 -18.15 10.11
C MET A 63 12.78 -19.40 10.51
N HIS A 64 12.76 -20.39 9.63
CA HIS A 64 13.58 -21.58 9.72
C HIS A 64 14.68 -21.51 8.66
N ARG A 65 15.80 -22.19 8.94
CA ARG A 65 16.88 -22.27 7.97
C ARG A 65 16.38 -22.97 6.69
N GLY A 66 16.60 -22.31 5.56
CA GLY A 66 16.15 -22.78 4.27
C GLY A 66 14.81 -22.19 3.79
N ASP A 67 14.18 -21.32 4.57
CA ASP A 67 13.00 -20.59 4.13
C ASP A 67 13.31 -19.64 2.98
N ILE A 68 12.28 -19.21 2.28
CA ILE A 68 12.29 -18.15 1.27
C ILE A 68 11.94 -16.84 1.95
N LEU A 69 12.76 -15.80 1.76
CA LEU A 69 12.45 -14.45 2.21
C LEU A 69 12.32 -13.49 1.03
N ILE A 70 11.15 -12.90 0.90
CA ILE A 70 10.90 -11.77 0.01
C ILE A 70 10.66 -10.55 0.89
N TYR A 71 11.33 -9.44 0.61
CA TYR A 71 11.22 -8.25 1.45
C TYR A 71 11.18 -6.95 0.63
N GLU A 72 10.55 -5.95 1.22
CA GLU A 72 10.62 -4.57 0.78
C GLU A 72 10.76 -3.66 1.99
N THR A 73 11.96 -3.15 2.20
CA THR A 73 12.29 -2.30 3.34
C THR A 73 13.62 -1.58 3.13
N PRO A 74 13.73 -0.31 3.51
CA PRO A 74 15.00 0.41 3.51
C PRO A 74 15.94 0.00 4.68
N GLU A 75 15.49 -0.88 5.58
CA GLU A 75 16.28 -1.30 6.75
C GLU A 75 17.39 -2.28 6.40
N VAL A 76 17.28 -2.99 5.27
CA VAL A 76 18.23 -4.01 4.86
C VAL A 76 19.46 -3.37 4.24
N ASN A 77 20.62 -3.60 4.84
CA ASN A 77 21.92 -3.23 4.32
C ASN A 77 22.70 -4.45 3.82
N GLU A 78 23.84 -4.24 3.17
CA GLU A 78 24.63 -5.33 2.57
C GLU A 78 25.04 -6.41 3.58
N ASN A 79 25.44 -6.03 4.79
CA ASN A 79 25.81 -7.02 5.81
C ASN A 79 24.61 -7.90 6.20
N MET A 80 23.44 -7.28 6.34
CA MET A 80 22.21 -8.03 6.63
C MET A 80 21.83 -8.95 5.46
N LYS A 81 22.04 -8.51 4.21
CA LYS A 81 21.79 -9.36 3.03
C LYS A 81 22.69 -10.60 3.04
N GLU A 82 23.95 -10.46 3.35
CA GLU A 82 24.87 -11.61 3.44
C GLU A 82 24.43 -12.60 4.54
N GLU A 83 24.10 -12.11 5.73
CA GLU A 83 23.57 -12.94 6.82
C GLU A 83 22.28 -13.67 6.40
N MET A 84 21.37 -12.96 5.73
CA MET A 84 20.10 -13.53 5.25
C MET A 84 20.32 -14.58 4.15
N LYS A 85 21.28 -14.36 3.23
CA LYS A 85 21.63 -15.33 2.18
C LYS A 85 22.14 -16.64 2.74
N GLU A 86 22.91 -16.59 3.84
CA GLU A 86 23.37 -17.80 4.51
C GLU A 86 22.24 -18.59 5.18
N PHE A 87 21.18 -17.90 5.56
CA PHE A 87 20.03 -18.46 6.27
C PHE A 87 18.92 -18.94 5.35
N CYS A 88 18.62 -18.18 4.30
CA CYS A 88 17.53 -18.43 3.36
C CYS A 88 17.96 -19.29 2.18
N THR A 89 17.06 -20.09 1.63
CA THR A 89 17.27 -20.76 0.34
C THR A 89 17.14 -19.78 -0.83
N LEU A 90 16.24 -18.81 -0.70
CA LEU A 90 16.06 -17.69 -1.64
C LEU A 90 15.87 -16.40 -0.83
N LEU A 91 16.58 -15.37 -1.24
CA LEU A 91 16.41 -14.02 -0.76
C LEU A 91 16.11 -13.10 -1.94
N TYR A 92 15.01 -12.34 -1.86
CA TYR A 92 14.59 -11.42 -2.91
C TYR A 92 14.12 -10.09 -2.33
N GLY A 93 14.79 -9.00 -2.73
CA GLY A 93 14.41 -7.62 -2.40
C GLY A 93 13.59 -7.01 -3.53
N ILE A 94 12.36 -6.59 -3.25
CA ILE A 94 11.50 -5.92 -4.23
C ILE A 94 12.08 -4.54 -4.54
N GLY A 95 12.15 -4.19 -5.84
CA GLY A 95 12.63 -2.89 -6.31
C GLY A 95 14.15 -2.71 -6.29
N GLU A 96 14.93 -3.75 -5.95
CA GLU A 96 16.39 -3.65 -5.91
C GLU A 96 17.05 -3.77 -7.29
N GLU A 97 16.46 -4.54 -8.21
CA GLU A 97 17.10 -4.86 -9.48
C GLU A 97 16.40 -4.27 -10.71
N LEU A 98 15.08 -4.12 -10.69
CA LEU A 98 14.30 -3.68 -11.86
C LEU A 98 13.07 -2.86 -11.46
N ASN A 99 12.50 -2.12 -12.42
CA ASN A 99 11.20 -1.48 -12.30
C ASN A 99 10.09 -2.53 -12.30
N GLU A 100 9.76 -3.06 -11.15
CA GLU A 100 8.74 -4.07 -11.00
C GLU A 100 7.37 -3.40 -10.89
N ILE A 101 6.47 -3.76 -11.81
CA ILE A 101 5.05 -3.43 -11.71
C ILE A 101 4.39 -4.60 -11.00
N ILE A 102 3.95 -4.36 -9.77
CA ILE A 102 3.32 -5.40 -8.94
C ILE A 102 1.90 -4.97 -8.60
N VAL A 103 0.94 -5.42 -9.40
CA VAL A 103 -0.49 -5.19 -9.20
C VAL A 103 -1.22 -6.52 -9.27
N ASP A 104 -2.17 -6.74 -8.37
CA ASP A 104 -3.04 -7.91 -8.40
C ASP A 104 -4.24 -7.67 -9.33
N GLU A 105 -4.14 -8.12 -10.57
CA GLU A 105 -5.21 -7.98 -11.57
C GLU A 105 -6.50 -8.75 -11.21
N SER A 106 -6.44 -9.68 -10.26
CA SER A 106 -7.64 -10.37 -9.76
C SER A 106 -8.43 -9.51 -8.77
N ILE A 107 -7.76 -8.53 -8.15
CA ILE A 107 -8.36 -7.52 -7.27
C ILE A 107 -8.73 -6.28 -8.10
N TYR A 108 -7.73 -5.70 -8.81
CA TYR A 108 -7.92 -4.48 -9.59
C TYR A 108 -8.38 -4.79 -11.02
N ILE A 109 -9.60 -5.33 -11.11
CA ILE A 109 -10.22 -5.75 -12.37
C ILE A 109 -10.67 -4.52 -13.17
N LYS A 110 -10.49 -4.57 -14.49
CA LYS A 110 -10.95 -3.53 -15.40
C LYS A 110 -12.43 -3.22 -15.20
N ASN A 111 -12.74 -1.96 -14.92
CA ASN A 111 -14.09 -1.44 -14.75
C ASN A 111 -14.47 -0.53 -15.94
N GLU A 112 -15.40 -0.99 -16.77
CA GLU A 112 -15.83 -0.23 -17.95
C GLU A 112 -16.81 0.90 -17.61
N ASN A 113 -17.41 0.88 -16.41
CA ASN A 113 -18.41 1.84 -15.97
C ASN A 113 -18.08 2.39 -14.57
N PRO A 114 -16.98 3.11 -14.40
CA PRO A 114 -16.63 3.71 -13.11
C PRO A 114 -17.71 4.73 -12.69
N THR A 115 -18.15 4.67 -11.44
CA THR A 115 -19.24 5.48 -10.91
C THR A 115 -18.79 6.78 -10.27
N ILE A 116 -17.51 6.89 -9.94
CA ILE A 116 -16.88 8.06 -9.32
C ILE A 116 -16.12 8.83 -10.41
N GLU A 117 -16.47 10.07 -10.66
CA GLU A 117 -15.83 10.86 -11.73
C GLU A 117 -14.38 11.22 -11.38
N LYS A 118 -14.14 11.72 -10.15
CA LYS A 118 -12.84 12.19 -9.72
C LYS A 118 -12.56 11.86 -8.27
N THR A 119 -11.38 11.34 -8.00
CA THR A 119 -10.88 11.07 -6.64
C THR A 119 -9.46 11.59 -6.50
N ILE A 120 -9.14 12.13 -5.33
CA ILE A 120 -7.78 12.32 -4.88
C ILE A 120 -7.46 11.30 -3.79
N PHE A 121 -6.35 10.58 -3.96
CA PHE A 121 -5.71 9.80 -2.92
C PHE A 121 -4.28 10.29 -2.78
N PHE A 122 -4.02 11.12 -1.78
CA PHE A 122 -2.71 11.74 -1.64
C PHE A 122 -1.62 10.72 -1.30
N GLY A 123 -1.97 9.68 -0.55
CA GLY A 123 -1.13 8.58 -0.12
C GLY A 123 -1.70 7.94 1.13
N ASP A 124 -1.11 6.85 1.59
CA ASP A 124 -1.54 6.22 2.85
C ASP A 124 -1.11 7.02 4.08
N ASP A 125 -0.07 7.84 3.94
CA ASP A 125 0.32 8.77 4.99
C ASP A 125 0.36 10.21 4.46
N ASP A 126 0.16 11.15 5.35
CA ASP A 126 0.45 12.57 5.16
C ASP A 126 1.01 13.12 6.49
N TYR A 127 2.07 12.50 6.97
CA TYR A 127 2.69 12.82 8.25
C TYR A 127 3.04 14.30 8.39
N HIS A 128 3.39 14.95 7.28
CA HIS A 128 3.74 16.38 7.24
C HIS A 128 2.54 17.28 6.95
N ASN A 129 1.33 16.75 6.85
CA ASN A 129 0.10 17.49 6.52
C ASN A 129 0.24 18.31 5.21
N LEU A 130 0.86 17.73 4.20
CA LEU A 130 1.12 18.40 2.93
C LEU A 130 -0.17 18.72 2.18
N LEU A 131 -1.13 17.79 2.19
CA LEU A 131 -2.43 18.00 1.57
C LEU A 131 -3.14 19.20 2.18
N LEU A 132 -3.12 19.32 3.51
CA LEU A 132 -3.69 20.47 4.20
C LEU A 132 -2.99 21.77 3.81
N GLY A 133 -1.68 21.73 3.59
CA GLY A 133 -0.88 22.88 3.19
C GLY A 133 -1.16 23.39 1.77
N ILE A 134 -1.70 22.56 0.88
CA ILE A 134 -2.04 22.94 -0.52
C ILE A 134 -3.51 23.30 -0.72
N ILE A 135 -4.37 23.05 0.27
CA ILE A 135 -5.78 23.42 0.23
C ILE A 135 -5.92 24.93 0.45
N GLU A 136 -6.63 25.60 -0.45
CA GLU A 136 -6.99 26.99 -0.30
C GLU A 136 -8.21 27.15 0.63
N ASP A 137 -8.10 27.93 1.70
CA ASP A 137 -9.11 28.06 2.78
C ASP A 137 -10.55 28.34 2.32
N SER A 138 -10.74 29.02 1.20
CA SER A 138 -12.07 29.39 0.70
C SER A 138 -12.58 28.52 -0.44
N LYS A 139 -11.79 27.55 -0.90
CA LYS A 139 -12.10 26.76 -2.11
C LYS A 139 -12.77 25.45 -1.79
N LYS A 140 -13.84 25.15 -2.55
CA LYS A 140 -14.42 23.81 -2.63
C LYS A 140 -13.98 23.14 -3.91
N TYR A 141 -13.55 21.88 -3.79
CA TYR A 141 -13.09 21.06 -4.90
C TYR A 141 -14.20 20.06 -5.28
N ASP A 142 -14.55 20.02 -6.54
CA ASP A 142 -15.48 19.02 -7.10
C ASP A 142 -14.75 17.69 -7.34
N ILE A 143 -14.24 17.12 -6.24
CA ILE A 143 -13.47 15.88 -6.21
C ILE A 143 -13.68 15.18 -4.86
N ASN A 144 -13.73 13.85 -4.85
CA ASN A 144 -13.77 13.08 -3.62
C ASN A 144 -12.35 12.94 -3.05
N LEU A 145 -12.21 12.93 -1.74
CA LEU A 145 -10.98 12.59 -1.05
C LEU A 145 -11.09 11.20 -0.46
N LEU A 146 -10.23 10.28 -0.91
CA LEU A 146 -10.00 8.99 -0.25
C LEU A 146 -8.92 9.18 0.80
N MET A 147 -9.26 8.87 2.06
CA MET A 147 -8.33 8.96 3.19
C MET A 147 -7.31 7.83 3.15
N GLY A 148 -6.08 8.14 3.54
CA GLY A 148 -5.05 7.11 3.76
C GLY A 148 -5.08 6.57 5.19
N HIS A 149 -4.60 5.35 5.39
CA HIS A 149 -4.61 4.62 6.68
C HIS A 149 -3.90 5.35 7.83
N TYR A 150 -3.04 6.30 7.53
CA TYR A 150 -2.24 7.04 8.50
C TYR A 150 -2.52 8.55 8.50
N PHE A 151 -3.61 8.97 7.86
CA PHE A 151 -4.04 10.36 7.95
C PHE A 151 -4.42 10.74 9.39
N PHE A 152 -4.14 11.98 9.77
CA PHE A 152 -4.53 12.49 11.07
C PHE A 152 -6.04 12.64 11.17
N LEU A 153 -6.67 11.92 12.10
CA LEU A 153 -8.11 11.96 12.35
C LEU A 153 -8.67 13.38 12.59
N GLY A 154 -7.82 14.32 13.08
CA GLY A 154 -8.24 15.72 13.27
C GLY A 154 -8.48 16.50 11.98
N ASN A 155 -7.90 16.08 10.86
CA ASN A 155 -7.98 16.80 9.58
C ASN A 155 -9.26 16.51 8.82
N GLU A 156 -9.96 15.40 9.08
CA GLU A 156 -11.23 15.05 8.42
C GLU A 156 -12.25 16.20 8.48
N LYS A 157 -12.38 16.84 9.65
CA LYS A 157 -13.30 17.97 9.85
C LYS A 157 -12.99 19.18 8.97
N ILE A 158 -11.72 19.35 8.61
CA ILE A 158 -11.28 20.41 7.71
C ILE A 158 -11.60 20.01 6.29
N PHE A 159 -11.25 18.77 5.89
CA PHE A 159 -11.44 18.26 4.54
C PHE A 159 -12.91 18.21 4.11
N VAL A 160 -13.84 17.90 5.01
CA VAL A 160 -15.30 17.92 4.74
C VAL A 160 -15.78 19.25 4.16
N ASN A 161 -15.13 20.38 4.51
CA ASN A 161 -15.50 21.69 3.98
C ASN A 161 -14.95 21.96 2.58
N HIS A 162 -13.94 21.20 2.14
CA HIS A 162 -13.19 21.44 0.92
C HIS A 162 -13.46 20.43 -0.20
N PHE A 163 -13.77 19.19 0.14
CA PHE A 163 -13.99 18.12 -0.83
C PHE A 163 -15.47 17.79 -1.01
N LEU A 164 -15.81 17.14 -2.12
CA LEU A 164 -17.19 16.73 -2.43
C LEU A 164 -17.67 15.69 -1.40
N ASN A 165 -16.88 14.64 -1.20
CA ASN A 165 -17.07 13.64 -0.16
C ASN A 165 -15.70 13.23 0.41
N ILE A 166 -15.70 12.79 1.66
CA ILE A 166 -14.59 12.10 2.30
C ILE A 166 -14.94 10.62 2.29
N ILE A 167 -14.03 9.79 1.81
CA ILE A 167 -14.18 8.33 1.71
C ILE A 167 -13.14 7.72 2.64
N ASP A 168 -13.59 6.77 3.45
CA ASP A 168 -12.73 6.12 4.45
C ASP A 168 -11.74 5.14 3.81
N GLU A 169 -10.64 4.89 4.49
CA GLU A 169 -9.57 4.00 4.03
C GLU A 169 -10.00 2.55 3.81
N GLU A 170 -11.03 2.08 4.51
CA GLU A 170 -11.59 0.74 4.32
C GLU A 170 -12.20 0.56 2.93
N GLU A 171 -12.63 1.66 2.29
CA GLU A 171 -13.17 1.64 0.93
C GLU A 171 -12.10 1.76 -0.16
N TYR A 172 -10.81 1.64 0.18
CA TYR A 172 -9.68 1.88 -0.73
C TYR A 172 -9.82 1.13 -2.05
N VAL A 173 -9.90 -0.20 -2.03
CA VAL A 173 -9.94 -1.05 -3.24
C VAL A 173 -11.15 -0.68 -4.11
N GLN A 174 -12.33 -0.57 -3.50
CA GLN A 174 -13.56 -0.24 -4.20
C GLN A 174 -13.49 1.15 -4.83
N THR A 175 -12.92 2.13 -4.12
CA THR A 175 -12.79 3.49 -4.61
C THR A 175 -11.81 3.57 -5.77
N ILE A 176 -10.66 2.88 -5.70
CA ILE A 176 -9.71 2.83 -6.82
C ILE A 176 -10.34 2.21 -8.06
N GLN A 177 -11.09 1.11 -7.92
CA GLN A 177 -11.78 0.45 -9.05
C GLN A 177 -12.82 1.35 -9.71
N ASN A 178 -13.49 2.20 -8.95
CA ASN A 178 -14.62 3.00 -9.41
C ASN A 178 -14.26 4.45 -9.78
N SER A 179 -13.03 4.88 -9.61
CA SER A 179 -12.59 6.26 -9.87
C SER A 179 -12.08 6.43 -11.30
N LYS A 180 -12.85 7.09 -12.14
CA LYS A 180 -12.47 7.35 -13.55
C LYS A 180 -11.19 8.16 -13.67
N TYR A 181 -11.06 9.22 -12.88
CA TYR A 181 -9.84 10.03 -12.76
C TYR A 181 -9.34 9.95 -11.33
N LEU A 182 -8.08 9.59 -11.16
CA LEU A 182 -7.43 9.50 -9.85
C LEU A 182 -6.20 10.41 -9.83
N LEU A 183 -6.17 11.39 -8.92
CA LEU A 183 -4.98 12.15 -8.59
C LEU A 183 -4.32 11.48 -7.38
N THR A 184 -3.04 11.11 -7.49
CA THR A 184 -2.33 10.42 -6.39
C THR A 184 -0.86 10.77 -6.36
N ALA A 185 -0.26 10.73 -5.18
CA ALA A 185 1.19 10.81 -4.99
C ALA A 185 1.85 9.41 -4.88
N SER A 186 1.05 8.33 -4.88
CA SER A 186 1.55 6.95 -4.83
C SER A 186 1.63 6.33 -6.22
N LEU A 187 2.82 5.94 -6.64
CA LEU A 187 3.03 5.20 -7.90
C LEU A 187 2.27 3.87 -7.88
N GLN A 188 2.28 3.15 -6.76
CA GLN A 188 1.58 1.88 -6.61
C GLN A 188 0.07 2.07 -6.86
N THR A 189 -0.54 3.05 -6.23
CA THR A 189 -1.97 3.37 -6.41
C THR A 189 -2.29 3.80 -7.84
N ALA A 190 -1.39 4.54 -8.49
CA ALA A 190 -1.57 4.90 -9.89
C ALA A 190 -1.58 3.65 -10.80
N LEU A 191 -0.70 2.68 -10.55
CA LEU A 191 -0.66 1.42 -11.30
C LEU A 191 -1.90 0.55 -11.05
N GLU A 192 -2.39 0.49 -9.82
CA GLU A 192 -3.63 -0.20 -9.47
C GLU A 192 -4.84 0.43 -10.19
N SER A 193 -4.92 1.76 -10.22
CA SER A 193 -5.94 2.51 -10.96
C SER A 193 -5.85 2.27 -12.47
N LEU A 194 -4.65 2.23 -13.02
CA LEU A 194 -4.42 1.96 -14.44
C LEU A 194 -4.86 0.53 -14.81
N SER A 195 -4.60 -0.46 -13.94
CA SER A 195 -5.08 -1.84 -14.10
C SER A 195 -6.60 -1.90 -14.22
N CYS A 196 -7.31 -1.08 -13.46
CA CYS A 196 -8.77 -0.96 -13.56
C CYS A 196 -9.26 -0.28 -14.86
N GLY A 197 -8.36 0.20 -15.71
CA GLY A 197 -8.69 0.95 -16.94
C GLY A 197 -9.01 2.43 -16.69
N ASN A 198 -8.74 2.94 -15.50
CA ASN A 198 -8.95 4.32 -15.10
C ASN A 198 -7.79 5.23 -15.55
N LYS A 199 -7.89 6.52 -15.28
CA LYS A 199 -6.93 7.55 -15.70
C LYS A 199 -6.25 8.17 -14.48
N PRO A 200 -5.16 7.56 -13.98
CA PRO A 200 -4.39 8.16 -12.90
C PRO A 200 -3.55 9.34 -13.39
N VAL A 201 -3.32 10.28 -12.47
CA VAL A 201 -2.41 11.41 -12.58
C VAL A 201 -1.51 11.40 -11.36
N LEU A 202 -0.18 11.42 -11.56
CA LEU A 202 0.86 11.52 -10.54
C LEU A 202 1.34 12.95 -10.36
#